data_d48d7f60a340f2af84789cb078ce9dab
#
_entry.id   d48d7f60a340f2af84789cb078ce9dab
#
_cell.length_a   1.000
_cell.length_b   1.000
_cell.length_c   1.000
_cell.angle_alpha   90.00
_cell.angle_beta   90.00
_cell.angle_gamma   90.00
#
_symmetry.space_group_name_H-M   'P 1'
#
loop_
_entity.id
_entity.type
_entity.pdbx_description
1 polymer ?
#
loop_
_entity_poly.entity_id
_entity_poly.type
_entity_poly.pdbx_seq_one_letter_code
_entity_poly.pdbx_strand_id
1 'polypeptide(L)'
;RLLGDKVEAKALAERHGVPVTGWSNGVVRDVAHAKELAQEIGYPLLIKASAGGGGRGIRIVHEDAGLAEAFESASNEAASAFGNADCLMEQLVPEARHVEVQIIADQHGTVWAMGTRDCSVQRRHQKLIEEAPAPGLNPELEASICKAAVAVAKASEYEGAGTAEFLLVPETGEFYFLEMNTRLQVEHTITEEIYGVDLAVQQILVAQGEKLPSDKPPEPRGTAIELRLNAENPDDQFTPSAGNIVRFESPQGPGIRVDSGFAAGDVVPTEFDSNIAKVIAWGANRREAWARLQTVLRDTVVAIEGGPTNRALLMELICSPALRAGPVTTKWLDGYLENRPAMSERSRLDIALGAASIGDHLRSRRGSVLNFLSEAQRGLPRRVSGPGATRLKYMVDGRPLAVTVATLGPGPYRVTCGEQMLELYA
;
A
#
# COMPACT_ATOMS: atom_id res chain seq x y z
N ARG A 1 23.07 1.79 14.42
CA ARG A 1 23.11 0.48 15.09
C ARG A 1 22.06 0.39 16.20
N LEU A 2 22.00 1.38 17.10
CA LEU A 2 21.11 1.38 18.28
C LEU A 2 19.62 1.18 17.90
N LEU A 3 19.10 1.95 16.94
CA LEU A 3 17.69 1.90 16.52
C LEU A 3 17.36 0.75 15.55
N GLY A 4 18.36 0.03 15.06
CA GLY A 4 18.14 -1.16 14.20
C GLY A 4 17.87 -2.43 15.00
N ASP A 5 18.10 -2.42 16.32
CA ASP A 5 17.72 -3.49 17.25
C ASP A 5 16.45 -3.06 18.00
N LYS A 6 15.40 -3.91 17.95
CA LYS A 6 14.10 -3.58 18.53
C LYS A 6 14.13 -3.48 20.05
N VAL A 7 14.95 -4.29 20.72
CA VAL A 7 15.12 -4.28 22.18
C VAL A 7 15.76 -2.96 22.60
N GLU A 8 16.87 -2.58 21.96
CA GLU A 8 17.59 -1.35 22.26
C GLU A 8 16.76 -0.10 21.92
N ALA A 9 16.08 -0.10 20.79
CA ALA A 9 15.22 1.01 20.36
C ALA A 9 14.06 1.22 21.35
N LYS A 10 13.41 0.15 21.79
CA LYS A 10 12.28 0.20 22.73
C LYS A 10 12.73 0.64 24.12
N ALA A 11 13.84 0.10 24.62
CA ALA A 11 14.46 0.51 25.89
C ALA A 11 14.89 1.98 25.86
N LEU A 12 15.41 2.47 24.73
CA LEU A 12 15.74 3.89 24.54
C LEU A 12 14.50 4.77 24.61
N ALA A 13 13.45 4.41 23.89
CA ALA A 13 12.18 5.14 23.88
C ALA A 13 11.60 5.27 25.30
N GLU A 14 11.51 4.16 26.03
CA GLU A 14 11.01 4.12 27.40
C GLU A 14 11.82 4.99 28.35
N ARG A 15 13.15 4.90 28.31
CA ARG A 15 14.05 5.73 29.13
C ARG A 15 13.89 7.24 28.88
N HIS A 16 13.45 7.61 27.70
CA HIS A 16 13.21 9.01 27.33
C HIS A 16 11.73 9.43 27.41
N GLY A 17 10.92 8.63 28.12
CA GLY A 17 9.52 8.95 28.40
C GLY A 17 8.59 8.84 27.19
N VAL A 18 8.99 8.12 26.15
CA VAL A 18 8.14 7.78 25.01
C VAL A 18 7.34 6.53 25.37
N PRO A 19 5.99 6.58 25.25
CA PRO A 19 5.16 5.43 25.59
C PRO A 19 5.50 4.19 24.77
N VAL A 20 5.61 3.04 25.44
CA VAL A 20 5.78 1.71 24.84
C VAL A 20 4.71 0.79 25.41
N THR A 21 4.35 -0.28 24.67
CA THR A 21 3.50 -1.35 25.19
C THR A 21 4.21 -2.08 26.33
N GLY A 22 3.48 -2.74 27.23
CA GLY A 22 4.08 -3.70 28.17
C GLY A 22 4.94 -4.71 27.39
N TRP A 23 6.18 -4.97 27.83
CA TRP A 23 7.11 -5.80 27.08
C TRP A 23 8.12 -6.52 27.99
N SER A 24 8.94 -7.40 27.43
CA SER A 24 9.89 -8.26 28.16
C SER A 24 11.11 -7.54 28.76
N ASN A 25 11.25 -6.21 28.58
CA ASN A 25 12.39 -5.39 29.06
C ASN A 25 13.75 -5.97 28.67
N GLY A 26 13.80 -6.68 27.55
CA GLY A 26 15.01 -7.33 27.04
C GLY A 26 14.71 -8.59 26.22
N VAL A 27 15.77 -9.31 25.89
CA VAL A 27 15.69 -10.58 25.17
C VAL A 27 15.12 -11.67 26.07
N VAL A 28 14.20 -12.46 25.53
CA VAL A 28 13.63 -13.64 26.19
C VAL A 28 14.63 -14.80 26.08
N ARG A 29 15.08 -15.36 27.20
CA ARG A 29 16.16 -16.34 27.25
C ARG A 29 15.73 -17.74 26.80
N ASP A 30 14.57 -18.18 27.27
CA ASP A 30 14.04 -19.52 27.09
C ASP A 30 12.52 -19.55 27.37
N VAL A 31 11.88 -20.70 27.16
CA VAL A 31 10.45 -20.90 27.38
C VAL A 31 10.05 -20.67 28.86
N ALA A 32 10.91 -21.00 29.82
CA ALA A 32 10.58 -20.79 31.24
C ALA A 32 10.52 -19.28 31.55
N HIS A 33 11.50 -18.52 31.08
CA HIS A 33 11.51 -17.05 31.17
C HIS A 33 10.34 -16.43 30.42
N ALA A 34 9.97 -16.98 29.23
CA ALA A 34 8.80 -16.51 28.49
C ALA A 34 7.50 -16.65 29.30
N LYS A 35 7.33 -17.75 30.04
CA LYS A 35 6.17 -17.97 30.91
C LYS A 35 6.11 -17.00 32.09
N GLU A 36 7.23 -16.70 32.71
CA GLU A 36 7.31 -15.71 33.78
C GLU A 36 6.89 -14.33 33.26
N LEU A 37 7.47 -13.88 32.14
CA LEU A 37 7.15 -12.60 31.51
C LEU A 37 5.70 -12.52 31.02
N ALA A 38 5.13 -13.61 30.51
CA ALA A 38 3.74 -13.64 30.08
C ALA A 38 2.75 -13.37 31.21
N GLN A 39 3.08 -13.73 32.47
CA GLN A 39 2.25 -13.39 33.63
C GLN A 39 2.26 -11.89 33.94
N GLU A 40 3.36 -11.21 33.65
CA GLU A 40 3.50 -9.76 33.86
C GLU A 40 2.88 -8.95 32.70
N ILE A 41 3.13 -9.38 31.46
CA ILE A 41 2.66 -8.69 30.25
C ILE A 41 1.15 -8.89 30.05
N GLY A 42 0.65 -10.11 30.32
CA GLY A 42 -0.72 -10.51 30.06
C GLY A 42 -0.97 -10.97 28.62
N TYR A 43 -2.07 -11.71 28.43
CA TYR A 43 -2.52 -12.18 27.13
C TYR A 43 -3.65 -11.27 26.56
N PRO A 44 -3.76 -11.14 25.23
CA PRO A 44 -2.88 -11.69 24.20
C PRO A 44 -1.55 -10.93 24.09
N LEU A 45 -0.49 -11.64 23.72
CA LEU A 45 0.84 -11.06 23.52
C LEU A 45 1.46 -11.45 22.18
N LEU A 46 2.51 -10.73 21.82
CA LEU A 46 3.31 -10.94 20.62
C LEU A 46 4.72 -11.43 21.00
N ILE A 47 5.23 -12.40 20.26
CA ILE A 47 6.65 -12.76 20.26
C ILE A 47 7.23 -12.25 18.95
N LYS A 48 8.33 -11.50 19.01
CA LYS A 48 8.99 -10.90 17.84
C LYS A 48 10.48 -11.17 17.85
N ALA A 49 11.07 -11.43 16.68
CA ALA A 49 12.52 -11.41 16.52
C ALA A 49 13.08 -10.01 16.87
N SER A 50 14.19 -9.95 17.63
CA SER A 50 14.85 -8.68 17.99
C SER A 50 15.48 -8.01 16.77
N ALA A 51 16.01 -8.81 15.85
CA ALA A 51 16.59 -8.37 14.59
C ALA A 51 15.61 -8.55 13.41
N GLY A 52 15.78 -7.75 12.35
CA GLY A 52 14.99 -7.85 11.12
C GLY A 52 13.72 -7.03 11.13
N GLY A 53 12.92 -7.16 10.07
CA GLY A 53 11.68 -6.40 9.81
C GLY A 53 10.73 -7.15 8.87
N GLY A 54 9.67 -6.44 8.40
CA GLY A 54 8.72 -7.00 7.43
C GLY A 54 7.79 -8.08 7.97
N GLY A 55 7.56 -8.11 9.30
CA GLY A 55 6.60 -9.04 9.92
C GLY A 55 7.10 -10.49 10.08
N ARG A 56 8.33 -10.81 9.67
CA ARG A 56 8.92 -12.14 9.87
C ARG A 56 9.29 -12.38 11.33
N GLY A 57 9.11 -13.60 11.80
CA GLY A 57 9.39 -13.98 13.18
C GLY A 57 8.39 -13.40 14.19
N ILE A 58 7.17 -13.03 13.76
CA ILE A 58 6.10 -12.57 14.66
C ILE A 58 5.12 -13.72 14.91
N ARG A 59 4.79 -13.95 16.20
CA ARG A 59 3.76 -14.91 16.62
C ARG A 59 2.83 -14.24 17.62
N ILE A 60 1.53 -14.42 17.41
CA ILE A 60 0.50 -14.00 18.36
C ILE A 60 0.20 -15.17 19.28
N VAL A 61 0.17 -14.92 20.58
CA VAL A 61 -0.15 -15.91 21.60
C VAL A 61 -1.35 -15.41 22.39
N HIS A 62 -2.44 -16.20 22.36
CA HIS A 62 -3.70 -15.84 23.02
C HIS A 62 -3.78 -16.37 24.46
N GLU A 63 -3.06 -17.43 24.77
CA GLU A 63 -3.09 -18.11 26.06
C GLU A 63 -1.81 -18.91 26.33
N ASP A 64 -1.57 -19.29 27.57
CA ASP A 64 -0.33 -19.96 28.01
C ASP A 64 -0.04 -21.28 27.27
N ALA A 65 -1.09 -22.02 26.87
CA ALA A 65 -0.95 -23.31 26.20
C ALA A 65 -0.16 -23.22 24.87
N GLY A 66 -0.26 -22.09 24.13
CA GLY A 66 0.43 -21.88 22.85
C GLY A 66 1.81 -21.23 22.98
N LEU A 67 2.21 -20.77 24.17
CA LEU A 67 3.38 -19.92 24.34
C LEU A 67 4.69 -20.61 23.97
N ALA A 68 4.90 -21.85 24.42
CA ALA A 68 6.13 -22.58 24.18
C ALA A 68 6.39 -22.83 22.69
N GLU A 69 5.37 -23.35 21.98
CA GLU A 69 5.45 -23.61 20.54
C GLU A 69 5.69 -22.32 19.75
N ALA A 70 4.98 -21.24 20.09
CA ALA A 70 5.11 -19.95 19.43
C ALA A 70 6.51 -19.36 19.64
N PHE A 71 7.08 -19.48 20.84
CA PHE A 71 8.43 -18.99 21.13
C PHE A 71 9.51 -19.75 20.35
N GLU A 72 9.46 -21.09 20.36
CA GLU A 72 10.40 -21.93 19.62
C GLU A 72 10.30 -21.67 18.12
N SER A 73 9.07 -21.57 17.58
CA SER A 73 8.82 -21.25 16.17
C SER A 73 9.38 -19.87 15.78
N ALA A 74 9.15 -18.83 16.58
CA ALA A 74 9.64 -17.50 16.32
C ALA A 74 11.18 -17.44 16.40
N SER A 75 11.79 -18.08 17.39
CA SER A 75 13.23 -18.12 17.59
C SER A 75 13.95 -18.86 16.43
N ASN A 76 13.39 -20.00 15.99
CA ASN A 76 13.94 -20.76 14.85
C ASN A 76 13.85 -19.98 13.53
N GLU A 77 12.71 -19.30 13.29
CA GLU A 77 12.56 -18.45 12.12
C GLU A 77 13.54 -17.26 12.16
N ALA A 78 13.70 -16.63 13.32
CA ALA A 78 14.62 -15.54 13.52
C ALA A 78 16.07 -15.96 13.25
N ALA A 79 16.49 -17.11 13.78
CA ALA A 79 17.82 -17.69 13.53
C ALA A 79 18.05 -17.95 12.04
N SER A 80 17.06 -18.53 11.34
CA SER A 80 17.15 -18.85 9.93
C SER A 80 17.16 -17.60 9.03
N ALA A 81 16.28 -16.62 9.31
CA ALA A 81 16.10 -15.47 8.45
C ALA A 81 17.14 -14.36 8.71
N PHE A 82 17.61 -14.20 9.95
CA PHE A 82 18.43 -13.05 10.37
C PHE A 82 19.75 -13.46 11.01
N GLY A 83 20.01 -14.76 11.19
CA GLY A 83 21.23 -15.26 11.86
C GLY A 83 21.27 -14.98 13.37
N ASN A 84 20.15 -14.55 13.97
CA ASN A 84 20.00 -14.27 15.39
C ASN A 84 18.67 -14.82 15.91
N ALA A 85 18.71 -15.68 16.93
CA ALA A 85 17.54 -16.33 17.53
C ALA A 85 16.82 -15.49 18.60
N ASP A 86 17.38 -14.31 18.94
CA ASP A 86 16.87 -13.47 20.01
C ASP A 86 15.46 -12.98 19.71
N CYS A 87 14.56 -13.17 20.67
CA CYS A 87 13.18 -12.71 20.62
C CYS A 87 12.86 -11.79 21.80
N LEU A 88 11.91 -10.90 21.60
CA LEU A 88 11.26 -10.12 22.64
C LEU A 88 9.77 -10.47 22.68
N MET A 89 9.14 -10.20 23.81
CA MET A 89 7.69 -10.32 24.01
C MET A 89 7.09 -8.95 24.30
N GLU A 90 5.88 -8.70 23.79
CA GLU A 90 5.15 -7.46 24.05
C GLU A 90 3.64 -7.68 24.04
N GLN A 91 2.92 -6.82 24.73
CA GLN A 91 1.46 -6.84 24.75
C GLN A 91 0.91 -6.57 23.34
N LEU A 92 -0.06 -7.36 22.91
CA LEU A 92 -0.79 -7.12 21.66
C LEU A 92 -1.77 -5.96 21.86
N VAL A 93 -1.72 -4.97 20.98
CA VAL A 93 -2.75 -3.93 20.88
C VAL A 93 -3.69 -4.29 19.72
N PRO A 94 -4.90 -4.80 20.00
CA PRO A 94 -5.69 -5.51 18.99
C PRO A 94 -6.32 -4.61 17.93
N GLU A 95 -6.80 -3.44 18.28
CA GLU A 95 -7.55 -2.52 17.39
C GLU A 95 -6.79 -1.21 17.20
N ALA A 96 -5.51 -1.32 16.84
CA ALA A 96 -4.66 -0.17 16.65
C ALA A 96 -4.67 0.35 15.21
N ARG A 97 -4.42 1.66 15.06
CA ARG A 97 -3.97 2.28 13.82
C ARG A 97 -2.45 2.24 13.79
N HIS A 98 -1.90 2.13 12.59
CA HIS A 98 -0.48 2.31 12.34
C HIS A 98 -0.25 3.75 11.93
N VAL A 99 0.25 4.55 12.85
CA VAL A 99 0.60 5.96 12.61
C VAL A 99 2.12 6.10 12.71
N GLU A 100 2.71 6.83 11.80
CA GLU A 100 4.16 7.01 11.77
C GLU A 100 4.55 8.47 11.53
N VAL A 101 5.76 8.84 11.93
CA VAL A 101 6.30 10.20 11.78
C VAL A 101 7.55 10.16 10.93
N GLN A 102 7.56 10.94 9.85
CA GLN A 102 8.76 11.16 9.06
C GLN A 102 9.76 12.01 9.83
N ILE A 103 10.96 11.49 10.00
CA ILE A 103 12.10 12.20 10.59
C ILE A 103 13.13 12.48 9.49
N ILE A 104 13.73 13.65 9.56
CA ILE A 104 15.04 13.95 8.96
C ILE A 104 15.85 14.75 9.95
N ALA A 105 17.11 14.36 10.16
CA ALA A 105 18.01 14.95 11.16
C ALA A 105 19.39 15.21 10.56
N ASP A 106 19.97 16.36 10.87
CA ASP A 106 21.31 16.73 10.45
C ASP A 106 22.36 16.45 11.53
N GLN A 107 23.63 16.56 11.15
CA GLN A 107 24.79 16.37 12.07
C GLN A 107 25.00 17.54 13.01
N HIS A 108 24.16 18.57 12.95
CA HIS A 108 24.27 19.81 13.73
C HIS A 108 23.22 19.89 14.86
N GLY A 109 22.43 18.83 15.03
CA GLY A 109 21.43 18.70 16.10
C GLY A 109 20.03 19.15 15.72
N THR A 110 19.79 19.54 14.46
CA THR A 110 18.45 19.84 13.97
C THR A 110 17.72 18.55 13.63
N VAL A 111 16.52 18.36 14.18
CA VAL A 111 15.64 17.23 13.89
C VAL A 111 14.30 17.75 13.47
N TRP A 112 13.90 17.45 12.23
CA TRP A 112 12.55 17.73 11.73
C TRP A 112 11.65 16.50 11.92
N ALA A 113 10.50 16.70 12.54
CA ALA A 113 9.36 15.80 12.44
C ALA A 113 8.42 16.37 11.37
N MET A 114 8.29 15.67 10.26
CA MET A 114 7.52 16.14 9.10
C MET A 114 6.12 15.52 9.09
N GLY A 115 5.38 15.73 10.19
CA GLY A 115 4.01 15.28 10.37
C GLY A 115 3.84 13.78 10.39
N THR A 116 2.59 13.39 10.39
CA THR A 116 2.16 11.99 10.54
C THR A 116 1.70 11.39 9.21
N ARG A 117 1.87 10.07 9.08
CA ARG A 117 1.24 9.24 8.06
C ARG A 117 0.39 8.17 8.74
N ASP A 118 -0.74 7.83 8.15
CA ASP A 118 -1.53 6.64 8.50
C ASP A 118 -1.25 5.52 7.50
N CYS A 119 -0.82 4.38 8.00
CA CYS A 119 -0.48 3.19 7.22
C CYS A 119 -1.31 1.97 7.65
N SER A 120 -2.50 2.21 8.18
CA SER A 120 -3.35 1.16 8.75
C SER A 120 -3.96 0.23 7.69
N VAL A 121 -4.11 0.69 6.43
CA VAL A 121 -4.59 -0.17 5.35
C VAL A 121 -3.45 -1.06 4.87
N GLN A 122 -3.30 -2.19 5.53
CA GLN A 122 -2.22 -3.13 5.30
C GLN A 122 -2.72 -4.58 5.39
N ARG A 123 -2.00 -5.50 4.77
CA ARG A 123 -2.23 -6.93 4.85
C ARG A 123 -0.94 -7.63 5.25
N ARG A 124 -0.98 -8.45 6.31
CA ARG A 124 0.20 -9.18 6.82
C ARG A 124 1.41 -8.26 6.96
N HIS A 125 1.20 -7.05 7.50
CA HIS A 125 2.20 -5.98 7.67
C HIS A 125 2.74 -5.36 6.36
N GLN A 126 2.15 -5.66 5.21
CA GLN A 126 2.43 -4.97 3.96
C GLN A 126 1.40 -3.86 3.74
N LYS A 127 1.87 -2.63 3.72
CA LYS A 127 1.06 -1.42 3.50
C LYS A 127 0.54 -1.40 2.07
N LEU A 128 -0.70 -0.94 1.87
CA LEU A 128 -1.37 -0.86 0.56
C LEU A 128 -1.88 0.54 0.23
N ILE A 129 -2.34 1.26 1.26
CA ILE A 129 -2.82 2.64 1.15
C ILE A 129 -2.26 3.41 2.33
N GLU A 130 -1.61 4.52 2.04
CA GLU A 130 -1.02 5.42 3.03
C GLU A 130 -1.56 6.84 2.84
N GLU A 131 -1.79 7.57 3.94
CA GLU A 131 -2.36 8.91 3.93
C GLU A 131 -1.57 9.87 4.82
N ALA A 132 -1.28 11.07 4.32
CA ALA A 132 -0.63 12.15 5.07
C ALA A 132 -1.42 13.47 4.93
N PRO A 133 -1.63 14.23 6.04
CA PRO A 133 -1.42 13.81 7.43
C PRO A 133 -2.36 12.68 7.84
N ALA A 134 -2.04 11.94 8.90
CA ALA A 134 -2.89 10.86 9.42
C ALA A 134 -4.29 11.41 9.74
N PRO A 135 -5.37 10.87 9.15
CA PRO A 135 -6.70 11.45 9.28
C PRO A 135 -7.28 11.29 10.70
N GLY A 136 -8.09 12.25 11.13
CA GLY A 136 -8.83 12.19 12.40
C GLY A 136 -7.98 12.33 13.66
N LEU A 137 -6.73 12.78 13.57
CA LEU A 137 -5.96 13.22 14.72
C LEU A 137 -6.33 14.64 15.08
N ASN A 138 -6.47 14.93 16.37
CA ASN A 138 -6.52 16.32 16.84
C ASN A 138 -5.08 16.87 16.89
N PRO A 139 -4.91 18.21 16.83
CA PRO A 139 -3.58 18.82 16.79
C PRO A 139 -2.69 18.50 18.01
N GLU A 140 -3.29 18.32 19.19
CA GLU A 140 -2.56 18.01 20.42
C GLU A 140 -1.99 16.59 20.39
N LEU A 141 -2.76 15.64 19.91
CA LEU A 141 -2.32 14.24 19.76
C LEU A 141 -1.24 14.13 18.68
N GLU A 142 -1.43 14.76 17.53
CA GLU A 142 -0.43 14.80 16.47
C GLU A 142 0.89 15.41 16.96
N ALA A 143 0.82 16.56 17.66
CA ALA A 143 2.00 17.18 18.24
C ALA A 143 2.70 16.29 19.27
N SER A 144 1.94 15.52 20.07
CA SER A 144 2.47 14.59 21.06
C SER A 144 3.22 13.41 20.39
N ILE A 145 2.65 12.84 19.33
CA ILE A 145 3.28 11.76 18.55
C ILE A 145 4.55 12.28 17.85
N CYS A 146 4.51 13.45 17.22
CA CYS A 146 5.68 14.09 16.62
C CYS A 146 6.79 14.37 17.66
N LYS A 147 6.41 14.86 18.85
CA LYS A 147 7.36 15.10 19.94
C LYS A 147 8.03 13.81 20.42
N ALA A 148 7.28 12.72 20.51
CA ALA A 148 7.80 11.40 20.86
C ALA A 148 8.82 10.91 19.82
N ALA A 149 8.51 11.06 18.52
CA ALA A 149 9.43 10.72 17.44
C ALA A 149 10.74 11.53 17.49
N VAL A 150 10.65 12.85 17.74
CA VAL A 150 11.83 13.73 17.93
C VAL A 150 12.63 13.30 19.15
N ALA A 151 11.99 12.89 20.25
CA ALA A 151 12.68 12.44 21.45
C ALA A 151 13.53 11.19 21.18
N VAL A 152 12.99 10.20 20.47
CA VAL A 152 13.73 8.99 20.06
C VAL A 152 14.88 9.34 19.13
N ALA A 153 14.67 10.19 18.13
CA ALA A 153 15.69 10.60 17.19
C ALA A 153 16.85 11.35 17.89
N LYS A 154 16.55 12.30 18.78
CA LYS A 154 17.56 13.04 19.55
C LYS A 154 18.32 12.14 20.53
N ALA A 155 17.61 11.25 21.23
CA ALA A 155 18.22 10.34 22.19
C ALA A 155 19.21 9.34 21.55
N SER A 156 19.02 9.05 20.26
CA SER A 156 19.90 8.16 19.49
C SER A 156 20.95 8.89 18.65
N GLU A 157 21.02 10.22 18.72
CA GLU A 157 21.87 11.06 17.85
C GLU A 157 21.64 10.69 16.36
N TYR A 158 20.36 10.57 15.97
CA TYR A 158 19.98 10.12 14.63
C TYR A 158 20.41 11.12 13.56
N GLU A 159 20.90 10.59 12.44
CA GLU A 159 21.28 11.35 11.25
C GLU A 159 20.62 10.74 10.00
N GLY A 160 20.20 11.61 9.08
CA GLY A 160 19.55 11.23 7.83
C GLY A 160 18.03 11.09 7.93
N ALA A 161 17.44 10.48 6.91
CA ALA A 161 16.00 10.21 6.85
C ALA A 161 15.63 8.93 7.60
N GLY A 162 14.57 8.97 8.40
CA GLY A 162 14.04 7.82 9.13
C GLY A 162 12.57 7.99 9.45
N THR A 163 11.94 6.94 9.93
CA THR A 163 10.52 6.94 10.28
C THR A 163 10.31 6.27 11.63
N ALA A 164 9.71 7.00 12.56
CA ALA A 164 9.28 6.46 13.84
C ALA A 164 7.83 5.95 13.71
N GLU A 165 7.63 4.66 13.95
CA GLU A 165 6.32 4.00 13.85
C GLU A 165 5.67 3.86 15.23
N PHE A 166 4.35 4.07 15.27
CA PHE A 166 3.54 4.01 16.49
C PHE A 166 2.26 3.21 16.25
N LEU A 167 1.81 2.53 17.29
CA LEU A 167 0.45 2.02 17.40
C LEU A 167 -0.40 3.06 18.12
N LEU A 168 -1.51 3.46 17.51
CA LEU A 168 -2.48 4.39 18.09
C LEU A 168 -3.77 3.65 18.38
N VAL A 169 -4.26 3.72 19.60
CA VAL A 169 -5.58 3.20 20.03
C VAL A 169 -6.63 4.28 19.75
N PRO A 170 -7.55 4.07 18.79
CA PRO A 170 -8.47 5.12 18.36
C PRO A 170 -9.41 5.61 19.45
N GLU A 171 -9.86 4.71 20.34
CA GLU A 171 -10.84 4.98 21.38
C GLU A 171 -10.31 5.86 22.51
N THR A 172 -9.04 5.68 22.88
CA THR A 172 -8.42 6.38 24.01
C THR A 172 -7.48 7.49 23.58
N GLY A 173 -6.98 7.45 22.34
CA GLY A 173 -5.91 8.32 21.87
C GLY A 173 -4.52 7.95 22.44
N GLU A 174 -4.41 6.86 23.16
CA GLU A 174 -3.11 6.34 23.60
C GLU A 174 -2.30 5.86 22.41
N PHE A 175 -1.00 6.15 22.43
CA PHE A 175 -0.09 5.70 21.38
C PHE A 175 1.18 5.08 21.98
N TYR A 176 1.74 4.13 21.28
CA TYR A 176 2.91 3.38 21.72
C TYR A 176 3.94 3.28 20.61
N PHE A 177 5.19 3.59 20.92
CA PHE A 177 6.31 3.43 20.00
C PHE A 177 6.48 1.96 19.62
N LEU A 178 6.55 1.70 18.34
CA LEU A 178 6.70 0.36 17.77
C LEU A 178 8.17 0.10 17.39
N GLU A 179 8.69 0.89 16.46
CA GLU A 179 10.08 0.79 15.99
C GLU A 179 10.51 2.07 15.25
N MET A 180 11.80 2.18 14.97
CA MET A 180 12.37 3.21 14.10
C MET A 180 12.93 2.55 12.86
N ASN A 181 12.41 2.91 11.70
CA ASN A 181 12.99 2.54 10.42
C ASN A 181 14.10 3.52 10.07
N THR A 182 15.34 3.04 10.09
CA THR A 182 16.56 3.86 9.89
C THR A 182 16.91 4.02 8.41
N ARG A 183 15.91 4.26 7.58
CA ARG A 183 16.00 4.42 6.12
C ARG A 183 14.81 5.21 5.59
N LEU A 184 14.94 5.67 4.36
CA LEU A 184 13.79 6.17 3.61
C LEU A 184 12.78 5.03 3.36
N GLN A 185 11.51 5.28 3.55
CA GLN A 185 10.44 4.31 3.32
C GLN A 185 9.74 4.55 1.97
N VAL A 186 8.96 3.57 1.50
CA VAL A 186 8.22 3.64 0.23
C VAL A 186 7.26 4.82 0.24
N GLU A 187 6.55 5.03 1.33
CA GLU A 187 5.50 6.02 1.53
C GLU A 187 5.99 7.45 1.86
N HIS A 188 7.30 7.71 1.77
CA HIS A 188 7.86 9.05 1.99
C HIS A 188 7.26 10.11 1.05
N THR A 189 6.84 9.69 -0.13
CA THR A 189 6.32 10.56 -1.19
C THR A 189 5.10 11.38 -0.78
N ILE A 190 4.20 10.83 0.06
CA ILE A 190 3.04 11.59 0.53
C ILE A 190 3.44 12.72 1.50
N THR A 191 4.52 12.52 2.26
CA THR A 191 5.10 13.60 3.07
C THR A 191 5.74 14.67 2.18
N GLU A 192 6.47 14.27 1.13
CA GLU A 192 7.03 15.21 0.14
C GLU A 192 5.95 16.09 -0.49
N GLU A 193 4.82 15.49 -0.88
CA GLU A 193 3.71 16.21 -1.53
C GLU A 193 3.07 17.26 -0.63
N ILE A 194 2.90 16.99 0.67
CA ILE A 194 2.28 17.95 1.58
C ILE A 194 3.26 19.02 2.10
N TYR A 195 4.56 18.72 2.17
CA TYR A 195 5.58 19.65 2.67
C TYR A 195 6.32 20.41 1.55
N GLY A 196 6.25 19.92 0.31
CA GLY A 196 7.00 20.50 -0.81
C GLY A 196 8.52 20.34 -0.66
N VAL A 197 8.97 19.23 -0.05
CA VAL A 197 10.37 18.92 0.23
C VAL A 197 10.72 17.59 -0.43
N ASP A 198 11.84 17.52 -1.13
CA ASP A 198 12.44 16.27 -1.62
C ASP A 198 13.30 15.65 -0.51
N LEU A 199 12.78 14.59 0.11
CA LEU A 199 13.43 13.90 1.24
C LEU A 199 14.70 13.14 0.81
N ALA A 200 14.73 12.63 -0.42
CA ALA A 200 15.92 11.96 -0.93
C ALA A 200 17.07 12.95 -1.14
N VAL A 201 16.79 14.13 -1.68
CA VAL A 201 17.76 15.22 -1.79
C VAL A 201 18.22 15.69 -0.41
N GLN A 202 17.29 15.90 0.53
CA GLN A 202 17.67 16.33 1.89
C GLN A 202 18.56 15.28 2.58
N GLN A 203 18.27 13.99 2.42
CA GLN A 203 19.11 12.92 2.97
C GLN A 203 20.54 12.96 2.41
N ILE A 204 20.68 13.23 1.09
CA ILE A 204 22.00 13.35 0.46
C ILE A 204 22.75 14.58 1.00
N LEU A 205 22.07 15.74 1.09
CA LEU A 205 22.70 16.97 1.62
C LEU A 205 23.15 16.79 3.08
N VAL A 206 22.33 16.18 3.92
CA VAL A 206 22.70 15.83 5.31
C VAL A 206 23.93 14.91 5.34
N ALA A 207 23.97 13.88 4.49
CA ALA A 207 25.12 12.98 4.40
C ALA A 207 26.40 13.69 3.90
N GLN A 208 26.29 14.80 3.20
CA GLN A 208 27.40 15.67 2.81
C GLN A 208 27.83 16.64 3.93
N GLY A 209 27.15 16.63 5.08
CA GLY A 209 27.43 17.49 6.23
C GLY A 209 26.67 18.83 6.19
N GLU A 210 25.73 19.00 5.25
CA GLU A 210 24.92 20.22 5.18
C GLU A 210 23.91 20.28 6.33
N LYS A 211 23.62 21.50 6.78
CA LYS A 211 22.54 21.77 7.73
C LYS A 211 21.18 21.70 7.06
N LEU A 212 20.18 21.27 7.79
CA LEU A 212 18.79 21.52 7.36
C LEU A 212 18.55 23.01 7.22
N PRO A 213 17.73 23.44 6.21
CA PRO A 213 17.61 24.85 5.83
C PRO A 213 16.95 25.73 6.91
N SER A 214 16.36 25.14 7.95
CA SER A 214 15.71 25.84 9.05
C SER A 214 15.59 24.95 10.29
N ASP A 215 15.34 25.54 11.47
CA ASP A 215 15.14 24.79 12.72
C ASP A 215 13.84 23.97 12.75
N LYS A 216 12.89 24.28 11.90
CA LYS A 216 11.60 23.59 11.77
C LYS A 216 11.31 23.27 10.32
N PRO A 217 10.56 22.17 10.04
CA PRO A 217 10.12 21.87 8.68
C PRO A 217 9.19 22.98 8.16
N PRO A 218 9.01 23.09 6.84
CA PRO A 218 7.94 23.90 6.25
C PRO A 218 6.56 23.51 6.80
N GLU A 219 5.60 24.40 6.67
CA GLU A 219 4.21 24.09 7.05
C GLU A 219 3.58 23.15 5.99
N PRO A 220 2.92 22.06 6.43
CA PRO A 220 2.27 21.14 5.50
C PRO A 220 1.04 21.79 4.84
N ARG A 221 0.72 21.34 3.62
CA ARG A 221 -0.42 21.84 2.84
C ARG A 221 -1.23 20.71 2.24
N GLY A 222 -2.53 20.69 2.54
CA GLY A 222 -3.46 19.73 1.96
C GLY A 222 -3.30 18.31 2.51
N THR A 223 -3.67 17.35 1.69
CA THR A 223 -3.62 15.91 2.00
C THR A 223 -3.06 15.18 0.79
N ALA A 224 -2.21 14.20 1.02
CA ALA A 224 -1.73 13.27 -0.01
C ALA A 224 -2.04 11.82 0.37
N ILE A 225 -2.37 11.01 -0.63
CA ILE A 225 -2.69 9.60 -0.45
C ILE A 225 -1.91 8.82 -1.50
N GLU A 226 -1.25 7.76 -1.07
CA GLU A 226 -0.51 6.82 -1.90
C GLU A 226 -1.22 5.47 -1.98
N LEU A 227 -1.17 4.85 -3.15
CA LEU A 227 -1.55 3.46 -3.38
C LEU A 227 -0.33 2.70 -3.89
N ARG A 228 -0.10 1.51 -3.35
CA ARG A 228 0.91 0.59 -3.88
C ARG A 228 0.30 -0.30 -4.95
N LEU A 229 0.68 -0.06 -6.19
CA LEU A 229 0.29 -0.91 -7.32
C LEU A 229 1.25 -2.09 -7.41
N ASN A 230 0.75 -3.26 -7.07
CA ASN A 230 1.55 -4.48 -6.95
C ASN A 230 1.18 -5.49 -8.05
N ALA A 231 2.20 -6.19 -8.56
CA ALA A 231 2.06 -7.35 -9.41
C ALA A 231 1.75 -8.59 -8.55
N GLU A 232 0.49 -8.74 -8.16
CA GLU A 232 0.03 -9.82 -7.29
C GLU A 232 -1.45 -10.13 -7.54
N ASN A 233 -1.87 -11.35 -7.21
CA ASN A 233 -3.25 -11.81 -7.35
C ASN A 233 -4.00 -11.75 -6.01
N PRO A 234 -4.83 -10.73 -5.77
CA PRO A 234 -5.61 -10.64 -4.53
C PRO A 234 -6.63 -11.78 -4.34
N ASP A 235 -7.07 -12.43 -5.42
CA ASP A 235 -8.03 -13.53 -5.36
C ASP A 235 -7.35 -14.89 -5.10
N ASP A 236 -6.02 -14.96 -5.18
CA ASP A 236 -5.20 -16.13 -4.87
C ASP A 236 -4.14 -15.78 -3.82
N GLN A 237 -4.58 -15.45 -2.62
CA GLN A 237 -3.76 -15.16 -1.45
C GLN A 237 -2.62 -14.14 -1.69
N PHE A 238 -2.77 -13.27 -2.69
CA PHE A 238 -1.76 -12.28 -3.11
C PHE A 238 -0.47 -12.94 -3.63
N THR A 239 -0.63 -14.06 -4.32
CA THR A 239 0.50 -14.70 -5.01
C THR A 239 1.13 -13.71 -6.00
N PRO A 240 2.48 -13.55 -5.99
CA PRO A 240 3.17 -12.67 -6.93
C PRO A 240 2.90 -13.02 -8.38
N SER A 241 2.68 -12.01 -9.22
CA SER A 241 2.46 -12.13 -10.65
C SER A 241 3.74 -11.71 -11.40
N ALA A 242 4.66 -12.65 -11.62
CA ALA A 242 5.85 -12.40 -12.43
C ALA A 242 5.51 -12.42 -13.92
N GLY A 243 6.23 -11.62 -14.72
CA GLY A 243 6.08 -11.63 -16.19
C GLY A 243 6.40 -10.31 -16.85
N ASN A 244 6.27 -10.27 -18.18
CA ASN A 244 6.49 -9.06 -18.97
C ASN A 244 5.35 -8.07 -18.78
N ILE A 245 5.68 -6.80 -18.55
CA ILE A 245 4.71 -5.71 -18.57
C ILE A 245 4.44 -5.36 -20.05
N VAL A 246 3.31 -5.79 -20.57
CA VAL A 246 2.94 -5.53 -21.97
C VAL A 246 2.33 -4.15 -22.17
N ARG A 247 1.79 -3.56 -21.11
CA ARG A 247 1.25 -2.20 -21.13
C ARG A 247 1.38 -1.56 -19.75
N PHE A 248 1.88 -0.33 -19.72
CA PHE A 248 1.91 0.51 -18.54
C PHE A 248 1.62 1.95 -18.97
N GLU A 249 0.44 2.43 -18.61
CA GLU A 249 -0.01 3.79 -18.90
C GLU A 249 -0.58 4.38 -17.61
N SER A 250 -0.07 5.50 -17.21
CA SER A 250 -0.53 6.22 -16.04
C SER A 250 -0.84 7.67 -16.40
N PRO A 251 -2.02 8.16 -16.09
CA PRO A 251 -2.37 9.55 -16.33
C PRO A 251 -1.50 10.47 -15.45
N GLN A 252 -1.23 11.65 -16.00
CA GLN A 252 -0.54 12.74 -15.32
C GLN A 252 -1.48 13.93 -15.19
N GLY A 253 -1.22 14.79 -14.23
CA GLY A 253 -2.02 15.99 -14.03
C GLY A 253 -1.75 16.71 -12.72
N PRO A 254 -2.37 17.86 -12.48
CA PRO A 254 -2.19 18.61 -11.24
C PRO A 254 -2.54 17.78 -10.00
N GLY A 255 -1.60 17.66 -9.06
CA GLY A 255 -1.76 16.87 -7.84
C GLY A 255 -1.77 15.35 -8.05
N ILE A 256 -1.25 14.88 -9.19
CA ILE A 256 -1.02 13.47 -9.47
C ILE A 256 0.48 13.26 -9.66
N ARG A 257 1.00 12.26 -8.94
CA ARG A 257 2.37 11.77 -9.07
C ARG A 257 2.33 10.24 -9.19
N VAL A 258 3.14 9.71 -10.08
CA VAL A 258 3.32 8.26 -10.20
C VAL A 258 4.81 7.96 -10.23
N ASP A 259 5.27 7.22 -9.21
CA ASP A 259 6.65 6.77 -9.14
C ASP A 259 6.68 5.29 -9.51
N SER A 260 7.44 4.95 -10.56
CA SER A 260 7.60 3.56 -11.01
C SER A 260 9.05 3.31 -11.41
N GLY A 261 9.53 2.13 -11.03
CA GLY A 261 10.80 1.58 -11.51
C GLY A 261 10.63 0.75 -12.78
N PHE A 262 9.41 0.62 -13.31
CA PHE A 262 9.06 -0.24 -14.42
C PHE A 262 8.35 0.55 -15.54
N ALA A 263 8.49 0.05 -16.77
CA ALA A 263 7.80 0.53 -17.97
C ALA A 263 7.28 -0.66 -18.80
N ALA A 264 6.52 -0.36 -19.85
CA ALA A 264 6.12 -1.38 -20.82
C ALA A 264 7.37 -2.00 -21.47
N GLY A 265 7.46 -3.31 -21.48
CA GLY A 265 8.61 -4.10 -21.97
C GLY A 265 9.53 -4.62 -20.86
N ASP A 266 9.41 -4.12 -19.62
CA ASP A 266 10.17 -4.62 -18.49
C ASP A 266 9.56 -5.92 -17.93
N VAL A 267 10.40 -6.68 -17.22
CA VAL A 267 10.01 -7.94 -16.56
C VAL A 267 9.88 -7.71 -15.07
N VAL A 268 8.75 -8.09 -14.50
CA VAL A 268 8.58 -8.14 -13.03
C VAL A 268 9.25 -9.41 -12.52
N PRO A 269 10.32 -9.30 -11.71
CA PRO A 269 11.02 -10.45 -11.16
C PRO A 269 10.28 -11.08 -9.98
N THR A 270 10.63 -12.32 -9.64
CA THR A 270 10.10 -13.03 -8.46
C THR A 270 10.95 -12.85 -7.20
N GLU A 271 12.16 -12.33 -7.36
CA GLU A 271 13.18 -12.25 -6.30
C GLU A 271 13.01 -11.03 -5.38
N PHE A 272 12.17 -10.07 -5.78
CA PHE A 272 11.93 -8.83 -5.05
C PHE A 272 10.45 -8.65 -4.73
N ASP A 273 10.13 -7.54 -4.04
CA ASP A 273 8.74 -7.17 -3.77
C ASP A 273 7.94 -6.96 -5.06
N SER A 274 6.65 -7.26 -4.98
CA SER A 274 5.71 -7.16 -6.10
C SER A 274 5.35 -5.73 -6.49
N ASN A 275 5.86 -4.70 -5.77
CA ASN A 275 5.52 -3.30 -6.01
C ASN A 275 6.10 -2.81 -7.34
N ILE A 276 5.22 -2.47 -8.28
CA ILE A 276 5.59 -1.98 -9.61
C ILE A 276 5.47 -0.46 -9.73
N ALA A 277 4.59 0.15 -8.98
CA ALA A 277 4.43 1.60 -8.96
C ALA A 277 3.75 2.08 -7.68
N LYS A 278 3.96 3.35 -7.35
CA LYS A 278 3.20 4.12 -6.39
C LYS A 278 2.35 5.12 -7.13
N VAL A 279 1.06 5.16 -6.84
CA VAL A 279 0.12 6.14 -7.39
C VAL A 279 -0.25 7.09 -6.28
N ILE A 280 0.15 8.35 -6.39
CA ILE A 280 -0.02 9.37 -5.37
C ILE A 280 -0.97 10.45 -5.88
N ALA A 281 -1.90 10.86 -5.03
CA ALA A 281 -2.78 11.99 -5.30
C ALA A 281 -2.73 12.98 -4.14
N TRP A 282 -2.42 14.23 -4.46
CA TRP A 282 -2.50 15.36 -3.55
C TRP A 282 -3.79 16.17 -3.79
N GLY A 283 -4.37 16.74 -2.74
CA GLY A 283 -5.49 17.68 -2.81
C GLY A 283 -5.43 18.71 -1.70
N ALA A 284 -6.12 19.85 -1.86
CA ALA A 284 -6.22 20.88 -0.84
C ALA A 284 -6.88 20.37 0.45
N ASN A 285 -7.59 19.26 0.37
CA ASN A 285 -8.21 18.52 1.47
C ASN A 285 -8.37 17.05 1.12
N ARG A 286 -8.67 16.23 2.12
CA ARG A 286 -8.84 14.77 2.00
C ARG A 286 -9.82 14.39 0.87
N ARG A 287 -10.98 15.04 0.78
CA ARG A 287 -12.00 14.75 -0.25
C ARG A 287 -11.47 14.94 -1.66
N GLU A 288 -10.68 15.98 -1.88
CA GLU A 288 -10.08 16.25 -3.19
C GLU A 288 -8.99 15.23 -3.54
N ALA A 289 -8.12 14.88 -2.59
CA ALA A 289 -7.11 13.84 -2.79
C ALA A 289 -7.76 12.49 -3.16
N TRP A 290 -8.79 12.06 -2.44
CA TRP A 290 -9.54 10.83 -2.75
C TRP A 290 -10.21 10.87 -4.14
N ALA A 291 -10.80 12.00 -4.52
CA ALA A 291 -11.42 12.13 -5.84
C ALA A 291 -10.40 12.03 -6.98
N ARG A 292 -9.23 12.66 -6.82
CA ARG A 292 -8.12 12.55 -7.77
C ARG A 292 -7.57 11.13 -7.83
N LEU A 293 -7.38 10.48 -6.67
CA LEU A 293 -6.91 9.12 -6.58
C LEU A 293 -7.83 8.14 -7.32
N GLN A 294 -9.14 8.28 -7.14
CA GLN A 294 -10.12 7.47 -7.84
C GLN A 294 -10.04 7.68 -9.37
N THR A 295 -9.83 8.92 -9.80
CA THR A 295 -9.72 9.23 -11.23
C THR A 295 -8.45 8.64 -11.83
N VAL A 296 -7.30 8.88 -11.20
CA VAL A 296 -6.02 8.38 -11.72
C VAL A 296 -5.96 6.86 -11.75
N LEU A 297 -6.44 6.18 -10.70
CA LEU A 297 -6.41 4.71 -10.66
C LEU A 297 -7.36 4.10 -11.69
N ARG A 298 -8.53 4.71 -11.94
CA ARG A 298 -9.45 4.26 -13.00
C ARG A 298 -8.78 4.31 -14.37
N ASP A 299 -8.03 5.37 -14.63
CA ASP A 299 -7.44 5.62 -15.94
C ASP A 299 -6.01 5.02 -16.07
N THR A 300 -5.43 4.48 -14.99
CA THR A 300 -4.18 3.72 -15.01
C THR A 300 -4.41 2.35 -15.65
N VAL A 301 -3.60 2.01 -16.64
CA VAL A 301 -3.62 0.70 -17.30
C VAL A 301 -2.29 0.00 -17.06
N VAL A 302 -2.37 -1.19 -16.45
CA VAL A 302 -1.22 -2.09 -16.30
C VAL A 302 -1.66 -3.47 -16.71
N ALA A 303 -0.92 -4.08 -17.64
CA ALA A 303 -1.12 -5.46 -18.07
C ALA A 303 0.21 -6.21 -18.01
N ILE A 304 0.20 -7.34 -17.32
CA ILE A 304 1.35 -8.24 -17.14
C ILE A 304 1.02 -9.57 -17.80
N GLU A 305 1.94 -10.07 -18.64
CA GLU A 305 1.85 -11.44 -19.15
C GLU A 305 2.04 -12.44 -17.99
N GLY A 306 1.03 -13.24 -17.73
CA GLY A 306 1.12 -14.31 -16.73
C GLY A 306 0.44 -14.02 -15.39
N GLY A 307 -0.09 -12.82 -15.14
CA GLY A 307 -0.82 -12.59 -13.92
C GLY A 307 -1.51 -11.22 -13.79
N PRO A 308 -2.44 -11.10 -12.84
CA PRO A 308 -3.10 -9.85 -12.52
C PRO A 308 -2.21 -8.91 -11.68
N THR A 309 -2.73 -7.71 -11.48
CA THR A 309 -2.26 -6.75 -10.47
C THR A 309 -3.32 -6.57 -9.39
N ASN A 310 -2.96 -5.97 -8.27
CA ASN A 310 -3.92 -5.62 -7.22
C ASN A 310 -4.80 -4.39 -7.57
N ARG A 311 -4.70 -3.83 -8.78
CA ARG A 311 -5.42 -2.62 -9.20
C ARG A 311 -6.94 -2.72 -8.99
N ALA A 312 -7.54 -3.88 -9.30
CA ALA A 312 -8.98 -4.09 -9.11
C ALA A 312 -9.37 -4.00 -7.63
N LEU A 313 -8.61 -4.63 -6.75
CA LEU A 313 -8.79 -4.52 -5.30
C LEU A 313 -8.63 -3.07 -4.82
N LEU A 314 -7.59 -2.37 -5.27
CA LEU A 314 -7.40 -0.96 -4.93
C LEU A 314 -8.59 -0.10 -5.34
N MET A 315 -9.18 -0.34 -6.52
CA MET A 315 -10.41 0.34 -6.96
C MET A 315 -11.61 0.07 -6.04
N GLU A 316 -11.77 -1.17 -5.57
CA GLU A 316 -12.80 -1.52 -4.59
C GLU A 316 -12.57 -0.79 -3.25
N LEU A 317 -11.33 -0.82 -2.76
CA LEU A 317 -10.96 -0.21 -1.48
C LEU A 317 -11.18 1.31 -1.48
N ILE A 318 -10.74 2.02 -2.53
CA ILE A 318 -10.92 3.49 -2.61
C ILE A 318 -12.39 3.90 -2.81
N CYS A 319 -13.25 2.99 -3.26
CA CYS A 319 -14.69 3.20 -3.32
C CYS A 319 -15.40 2.79 -2.02
N SER A 320 -14.71 2.16 -1.07
CA SER A 320 -15.30 1.72 0.20
C SER A 320 -15.83 2.90 1.02
N PRO A 321 -17.10 2.87 1.46
CA PRO A 321 -17.64 3.89 2.34
C PRO A 321 -16.86 4.02 3.66
N ALA A 322 -16.35 2.92 4.20
CA ALA A 322 -15.60 2.92 5.45
C ALA A 322 -14.31 3.74 5.34
N LEU A 323 -13.48 3.50 4.31
CA LEU A 323 -12.23 4.26 4.09
C LEU A 323 -12.51 5.73 3.76
N ARG A 324 -13.60 6.02 3.05
CA ARG A 324 -13.97 7.40 2.72
C ARG A 324 -14.48 8.18 3.94
N ALA A 325 -15.14 7.50 4.87
CA ALA A 325 -15.68 8.11 6.08
C ALA A 325 -14.59 8.50 7.07
N GLY A 326 -13.51 7.74 7.17
CA GLY A 326 -12.45 8.03 8.16
C GLY A 326 -11.35 6.99 8.20
N PRO A 327 -10.49 7.08 9.21
CA PRO A 327 -9.41 6.12 9.43
C PRO A 327 -9.98 4.74 9.84
N VAL A 328 -9.21 3.70 9.55
CA VAL A 328 -9.51 2.31 9.93
C VAL A 328 -8.37 1.74 10.76
N THR A 329 -8.59 0.58 11.40
CA THR A 329 -7.54 -0.14 12.15
C THR A 329 -6.73 -1.07 11.25
N THR A 330 -5.60 -1.56 11.73
CA THR A 330 -4.72 -2.48 10.99
C THR A 330 -5.38 -3.82 10.65
N LYS A 331 -6.47 -4.18 11.33
CA LYS A 331 -7.25 -5.41 11.07
C LYS A 331 -8.35 -5.23 10.04
N TRP A 332 -8.67 -3.98 9.68
CA TRP A 332 -9.83 -3.69 8.83
C TRP A 332 -9.75 -4.39 7.47
N LEU A 333 -8.57 -4.37 6.83
CA LEU A 333 -8.41 -4.97 5.51
C LEU A 333 -8.58 -6.49 5.52
N ASP A 334 -8.04 -7.18 6.53
CA ASP A 334 -8.20 -8.62 6.66
C ASP A 334 -9.69 -8.97 6.82
N GLY A 335 -10.42 -8.28 7.69
CA GLY A 335 -11.86 -8.46 7.85
C GLY A 335 -12.66 -8.09 6.58
N TYR A 336 -12.23 -7.08 5.84
CA TYR A 336 -12.83 -6.74 4.54
C TYR A 336 -12.65 -7.87 3.52
N LEU A 337 -11.44 -8.44 3.43
CA LEU A 337 -11.12 -9.52 2.49
C LEU A 337 -11.83 -10.83 2.82
N GLU A 338 -11.98 -11.17 4.10
CA GLU A 338 -12.73 -12.34 4.56
C GLU A 338 -14.20 -12.26 4.16
N ASN A 339 -14.79 -11.07 4.19
CA ASN A 339 -16.19 -10.84 3.85
C ASN A 339 -16.40 -10.44 2.39
N ARG A 340 -15.33 -10.34 1.59
CA ARG A 340 -15.38 -9.98 0.18
C ARG A 340 -16.10 -11.08 -0.61
N PRO A 341 -17.19 -10.75 -1.32
CA PRO A 341 -17.88 -11.76 -2.12
C PRO A 341 -16.95 -12.27 -3.23
N ALA A 342 -16.76 -13.59 -3.28
CA ALA A 342 -16.03 -14.21 -4.37
C ALA A 342 -16.73 -13.88 -5.70
N MET A 343 -15.95 -13.49 -6.73
CA MET A 343 -16.52 -13.28 -8.06
C MET A 343 -17.12 -14.59 -8.56
N SER A 344 -18.42 -14.58 -8.85
CA SER A 344 -19.11 -15.78 -9.34
C SER A 344 -18.53 -16.23 -10.69
N GLU A 345 -18.57 -17.52 -10.99
CA GLU A 345 -18.19 -18.02 -12.33
C GLU A 345 -18.95 -17.30 -13.44
N ARG A 346 -20.21 -16.99 -13.20
CA ARG A 346 -21.05 -16.23 -14.14
C ARG A 346 -20.49 -14.81 -14.36
N SER A 347 -20.08 -14.10 -13.30
CA SER A 347 -19.49 -12.76 -13.44
C SER A 347 -18.16 -12.80 -14.19
N ARG A 348 -17.34 -13.84 -13.95
CA ARG A 348 -16.09 -14.06 -14.70
C ARG A 348 -16.35 -14.30 -16.19
N LEU A 349 -17.35 -15.11 -16.49
CA LEU A 349 -17.77 -15.39 -17.87
C LEU A 349 -18.30 -14.12 -18.55
N ASP A 350 -19.14 -13.34 -17.89
CA ASP A 350 -19.70 -12.09 -18.43
C ASP A 350 -18.58 -11.08 -18.74
N ILE A 351 -17.59 -10.94 -17.87
CA ILE A 351 -16.41 -10.08 -18.09
C ILE A 351 -15.56 -10.60 -19.26
N ALA A 352 -15.27 -11.91 -19.31
CA ALA A 352 -14.49 -12.51 -20.38
C ALA A 352 -15.19 -12.35 -21.74
N LEU A 353 -16.51 -12.57 -21.79
CA LEU A 353 -17.33 -12.37 -22.96
C LEU A 353 -17.35 -10.89 -23.40
N GLY A 354 -17.43 -9.98 -22.43
CA GLY A 354 -17.35 -8.55 -22.67
C GLY A 354 -16.01 -8.14 -23.29
N ALA A 355 -14.90 -8.58 -22.71
CA ALA A 355 -13.55 -8.30 -23.20
C ALA A 355 -13.32 -8.88 -24.63
N ALA A 356 -13.71 -10.13 -24.87
CA ALA A 356 -13.64 -10.76 -26.19
C ALA A 356 -14.45 -9.97 -27.22
N SER A 357 -15.66 -9.54 -26.84
CA SER A 357 -16.57 -8.80 -27.71
C SER A 357 -16.02 -7.41 -28.09
N ILE A 358 -15.37 -6.71 -27.15
CA ILE A 358 -14.70 -5.44 -27.43
C ILE A 358 -13.52 -5.67 -28.37
N GLY A 359 -12.70 -6.70 -28.15
CA GLY A 359 -11.59 -7.06 -29.03
C GLY A 359 -12.05 -7.33 -30.47
N ASP A 360 -13.15 -8.07 -30.67
CA ASP A 360 -13.74 -8.35 -31.99
C ASP A 360 -14.32 -7.09 -32.64
N HIS A 361 -14.97 -6.22 -31.85
CA HIS A 361 -15.46 -4.93 -32.33
C HIS A 361 -14.30 -4.04 -32.83
N LEU A 362 -13.22 -3.94 -32.09
CA LEU A 362 -12.03 -3.17 -32.48
C LEU A 362 -11.35 -3.74 -33.73
N ARG A 363 -11.23 -5.07 -33.82
CA ARG A 363 -10.72 -5.74 -35.05
C ARG A 363 -11.57 -5.43 -36.26
N SER A 364 -12.88 -5.50 -36.12
CA SER A 364 -13.85 -5.19 -37.20
C SER A 364 -13.71 -3.72 -37.65
N ARG A 365 -13.61 -2.78 -36.72
CA ARG A 365 -13.40 -1.35 -37.06
C ARG A 365 -12.07 -1.12 -37.77
N ARG A 366 -10.96 -1.73 -37.27
CA ARG A 366 -9.64 -1.64 -37.94
C ARG A 366 -9.69 -2.18 -39.35
N GLY A 367 -10.34 -3.32 -39.56
CA GLY A 367 -10.54 -3.90 -40.90
C GLY A 367 -11.31 -2.95 -41.85
N SER A 368 -12.37 -2.31 -41.32
CA SER A 368 -13.13 -1.33 -42.10
C SER A 368 -12.31 -0.10 -42.50
N VAL A 369 -11.46 0.42 -41.58
CA VAL A 369 -10.55 1.54 -41.88
C VAL A 369 -9.48 1.14 -42.92
N LEU A 370 -8.88 -0.02 -42.80
CA LEU A 370 -7.88 -0.51 -43.75
C LEU A 370 -8.48 -0.71 -45.16
N ASN A 371 -9.70 -1.26 -45.25
CA ASN A 371 -10.42 -1.39 -46.51
C ASN A 371 -10.74 -0.02 -47.12
N PHE A 372 -11.19 0.96 -46.33
CA PHE A 372 -11.42 2.32 -46.80
C PHE A 372 -10.13 2.95 -47.35
N LEU A 373 -9.02 2.82 -46.65
CA LEU A 373 -7.70 3.35 -47.08
C LEU A 373 -7.27 2.68 -48.40
N SER A 374 -7.46 1.36 -48.55
CA SER A 374 -7.13 0.62 -49.77
C SER A 374 -8.02 1.06 -50.96
N GLU A 375 -9.30 1.28 -50.71
CA GLU A 375 -10.23 1.80 -51.74
C GLU A 375 -9.92 3.27 -52.11
N ALA A 376 -9.56 4.09 -51.12
CA ALA A 376 -9.14 5.47 -51.32
C ALA A 376 -7.88 5.57 -52.20
N GLN A 377 -6.89 4.68 -52.02
CA GLN A 377 -5.71 4.58 -52.89
C GLN A 377 -6.06 4.25 -54.35
N ARG A 378 -7.22 3.59 -54.59
CA ARG A 378 -7.74 3.28 -55.93
C ARG A 378 -8.64 4.38 -56.51
N GLY A 379 -8.79 5.53 -55.83
CA GLY A 379 -9.53 6.69 -56.26
C GLY A 379 -11.06 6.62 -56.04
N LEU A 380 -11.57 5.60 -55.37
CA LEU A 380 -13.03 5.39 -55.18
C LEU A 380 -13.33 4.98 -53.70
N PRO A 381 -13.15 5.89 -52.72
CA PRO A 381 -13.46 5.53 -51.32
C PRO A 381 -15.02 5.47 -51.17
N ARG A 382 -15.49 4.29 -50.77
CA ARG A 382 -16.86 4.19 -50.29
C ARG A 382 -16.93 4.78 -48.89
N ARG A 383 -18.01 5.51 -48.61
CA ARG A 383 -18.22 6.08 -47.26
C ARG A 383 -18.33 4.95 -46.25
N VAL A 384 -17.34 4.81 -45.37
CA VAL A 384 -17.43 3.88 -44.24
C VAL A 384 -18.32 4.53 -43.18
N SER A 385 -19.59 4.17 -43.16
CA SER A 385 -20.38 4.31 -41.96
C SER A 385 -19.97 3.21 -41.01
N GLY A 386 -19.03 3.49 -40.11
CA GLY A 386 -18.70 2.55 -39.03
C GLY A 386 -19.98 2.31 -38.22
N PRO A 387 -20.37 1.06 -37.96
CA PRO A 387 -21.52 0.78 -37.10
C PRO A 387 -21.24 1.39 -35.72
N GLY A 388 -22.18 2.20 -35.21
CA GLY A 388 -22.12 2.68 -33.83
C GLY A 388 -22.15 1.53 -32.81
N ALA A 389 -22.58 0.35 -33.26
CA ALA A 389 -22.59 -0.89 -32.51
C ALA A 389 -22.28 -2.09 -33.42
N THR A 390 -21.57 -3.08 -32.90
CA THR A 390 -21.31 -4.37 -33.58
C THR A 390 -22.08 -5.48 -32.89
N ARG A 391 -22.77 -6.30 -33.68
CA ARG A 391 -23.43 -7.52 -33.19
C ARG A 391 -22.54 -8.72 -33.46
N LEU A 392 -22.26 -9.48 -32.41
CA LEU A 392 -21.39 -10.64 -32.41
C LEU A 392 -22.18 -11.87 -31.93
N LYS A 393 -21.78 -13.05 -32.33
CA LYS A 393 -22.36 -14.32 -31.86
C LYS A 393 -21.20 -15.19 -31.31
N TYR A 394 -21.36 -15.62 -30.08
CA TYR A 394 -20.43 -16.54 -29.43
C TYR A 394 -21.13 -17.85 -29.12
N MET A 395 -20.34 -18.91 -29.07
CA MET A 395 -20.77 -20.20 -28.53
C MET A 395 -20.20 -20.36 -27.15
N VAL A 396 -21.03 -20.50 -26.13
CA VAL A 396 -20.65 -20.74 -24.74
C VAL A 396 -21.37 -22.00 -24.29
N ASP A 397 -20.62 -23.01 -23.91
CA ASP A 397 -21.14 -24.33 -23.49
C ASP A 397 -22.17 -24.91 -24.50
N GLY A 398 -21.89 -24.77 -25.78
CA GLY A 398 -22.77 -25.27 -26.85
C GLY A 398 -24.02 -24.41 -27.11
N ARG A 399 -24.18 -23.28 -26.45
CA ARG A 399 -25.32 -22.37 -26.63
C ARG A 399 -24.89 -21.08 -27.34
N PRO A 400 -25.62 -20.65 -28.38
CA PRO A 400 -25.32 -19.39 -29.05
C PRO A 400 -25.75 -18.21 -28.20
N LEU A 401 -24.84 -17.29 -27.99
CA LEU A 401 -25.06 -16.01 -27.30
C LEU A 401 -24.88 -14.86 -28.31
N ALA A 402 -25.86 -13.98 -28.38
CA ALA A 402 -25.82 -12.76 -29.19
C ALA A 402 -25.36 -11.60 -28.28
N VAL A 403 -24.27 -10.95 -28.68
CA VAL A 403 -23.69 -9.82 -27.94
C VAL A 403 -23.66 -8.60 -28.84
N THR A 404 -24.07 -7.46 -28.31
CA THR A 404 -23.96 -6.16 -28.99
C THR A 404 -22.93 -5.30 -28.25
N VAL A 405 -21.97 -4.78 -29.00
CA VAL A 405 -20.97 -3.84 -28.48
C VAL A 405 -21.14 -2.49 -29.09
N ALA A 406 -21.33 -1.47 -28.29
CA ALA A 406 -21.41 -0.08 -28.69
C ALA A 406 -20.33 0.75 -28.07
N THR A 407 -19.65 1.62 -28.85
CA THR A 407 -18.72 2.61 -28.35
C THR A 407 -19.51 3.79 -27.79
N LEU A 408 -19.24 4.18 -26.53
CA LEU A 408 -19.90 5.30 -25.86
C LEU A 408 -19.08 6.59 -25.91
N GLY A 409 -17.83 6.51 -26.40
CA GLY A 409 -16.88 7.62 -26.48
C GLY A 409 -15.43 7.11 -26.50
N PRO A 410 -14.44 7.95 -26.31
CA PRO A 410 -13.06 7.49 -26.14
C PRO A 410 -12.92 6.66 -24.85
N GLY A 411 -12.75 5.35 -24.98
CA GLY A 411 -12.50 4.44 -23.86
C GLY A 411 -13.70 3.59 -23.41
N PRO A 412 -14.92 4.12 -23.10
CA PRO A 412 -16.00 3.28 -22.63
C PRO A 412 -16.75 2.54 -23.73
N TYR A 413 -17.06 1.27 -23.46
CA TYR A 413 -17.85 0.39 -24.32
C TYR A 413 -19.05 -0.14 -23.54
N ARG A 414 -20.21 -0.18 -24.19
CA ARG A 414 -21.38 -0.87 -23.67
C ARG A 414 -21.52 -2.22 -24.37
N VAL A 415 -21.48 -3.28 -23.56
CA VAL A 415 -21.66 -4.66 -24.00
C VAL A 415 -23.00 -5.14 -23.48
N THR A 416 -23.89 -5.56 -24.39
CA THR A 416 -25.25 -6.03 -24.06
C THR A 416 -25.39 -7.49 -24.50
N CYS A 417 -25.83 -8.36 -23.57
CA CYS A 417 -26.13 -9.76 -23.81
C CYS A 417 -27.50 -10.09 -23.20
N GLY A 418 -28.53 -10.24 -24.02
CA GLY A 418 -29.91 -10.36 -23.56
C GLY A 418 -30.34 -9.14 -22.74
N GLU A 419 -30.84 -9.34 -21.52
CA GLU A 419 -31.20 -8.27 -20.59
C GLU A 419 -30.01 -7.70 -19.79
N GLN A 420 -28.85 -8.34 -19.87
CA GLN A 420 -27.65 -7.92 -19.14
C GLN A 420 -26.88 -6.87 -19.93
N MET A 421 -26.40 -5.86 -19.22
CA MET A 421 -25.61 -4.77 -19.77
C MET A 421 -24.40 -4.53 -18.89
N LEU A 422 -23.24 -4.50 -19.51
CA LEU A 422 -21.97 -4.18 -18.88
C LEU A 422 -21.39 -2.94 -19.55
N GLU A 423 -20.86 -2.03 -18.76
CA GLU A 423 -20.00 -0.93 -19.25
C GLU A 423 -18.57 -1.26 -18.88
N LEU A 424 -17.73 -1.41 -19.89
CA LEU A 424 -16.33 -1.79 -19.76
C LEU A 424 -15.44 -0.70 -20.38
N TYR A 425 -14.29 -0.53 -19.80
CA TYR A 425 -13.25 0.36 -20.33
C TYR A 425 -12.15 -0.51 -20.95
N ALA A 426 -11.73 -0.20 -22.17
CA ALA A 426 -10.66 -0.89 -22.89
C ALA A 426 -9.72 0.10 -23.57
#